data_426d262d966b3aa41ddedbd09bfa765e
#
_entry.id   426d262d966b3aa41ddedbd09bfa765e
#
_cell.length_a   1.000
_cell.length_b   1.000
_cell.length_c   1.000
_cell.angle_alpha   90.00
_cell.angle_beta   90.00
_cell.angle_gamma   90.00
#
_symmetry.space_group_name_H-M   'P 1'
#
loop_
_entity.id
_entity.type
_entity.pdbx_description
1 polymer ?
#
loop_
_entity_poly.entity_id
_entity_poly.type
_entity_poly.pdbx_seq_one_letter_code
_entity_poly.pdbx_strand_id
1 'polypeptide(L)'
;FVYPAFSNRGSDVNAVMYYVKTGKSSHPEFIENVLGCVSQRTAAEDKQAFESVVKNAFGEDEEQADAAFFKIQKTISGMVAEREEDESLPPVSLTADTLADLAAEAEVPESVREQIGKSYAHVFGEMPPAAHNVLDNKLVEEGTRRAHTAQLEQKVAALQQELAAQAAGRAEEDDSAPWAEDVAAPIELRVPESKAERIHTGMVGGQKCLLIPLDEGESARINGKETPL
;
A
#
# COMPACT_ATOMS: atom_id res chain seq x y z
N PHE A 1 -15.84 -36.58 10.55
CA PHE A 1 -16.96 -36.19 9.65
C PHE A 1 -17.89 -35.28 10.43
N VAL A 2 -18.33 -34.20 9.78
CA VAL A 2 -19.32 -33.26 10.32
C VAL A 2 -20.45 -33.14 9.30
N TYR A 3 -21.68 -33.39 9.76
CA TYR A 3 -22.87 -33.32 8.94
C TYR A 3 -24.06 -32.81 9.77
N PRO A 4 -24.88 -31.86 9.28
CA PRO A 4 -24.68 -31.08 8.09
C PRO A 4 -23.50 -30.10 8.20
N ALA A 5 -22.88 -29.78 7.10
CA ALA A 5 -21.72 -28.91 7.09
C ALA A 5 -22.02 -27.61 6.34
N PHE A 6 -21.56 -26.51 6.93
CA PHE A 6 -21.57 -25.19 6.29
C PHE A 6 -20.13 -24.84 5.93
N SER A 7 -19.87 -24.58 4.67
CA SER A 7 -18.57 -24.12 4.21
C SER A 7 -18.69 -22.70 3.66
N ASN A 8 -17.58 -21.96 3.60
CA ASN A 8 -17.54 -20.63 2.98
C ASN A 8 -17.92 -20.64 1.48
N ARG A 9 -18.09 -21.81 0.88
CA ARG A 9 -18.50 -22.00 -0.51
C ARG A 9 -20.00 -22.16 -0.70
N GLY A 10 -20.78 -21.92 0.32
CA GLY A 10 -22.23 -22.02 0.30
C GLY A 10 -22.75 -23.04 1.32
N SER A 11 -24.04 -22.96 1.61
CA SER A 11 -24.74 -23.89 2.46
C SER A 11 -25.28 -25.03 1.63
N ASP A 12 -24.49 -26.07 1.44
CA ASP A 12 -24.98 -27.34 0.90
C ASP A 12 -25.30 -28.29 2.05
N VAL A 13 -26.60 -28.48 2.28
CA VAL A 13 -27.09 -29.38 3.36
C VAL A 13 -26.72 -30.83 3.14
N ASN A 14 -26.30 -31.20 1.94
CA ASN A 14 -25.85 -32.54 1.59
C ASN A 14 -24.32 -32.70 1.63
N ALA A 15 -23.57 -31.60 1.89
CA ALA A 15 -22.13 -31.68 1.97
C ALA A 15 -21.68 -32.33 3.27
N VAL A 16 -20.69 -33.20 3.18
CA VAL A 16 -20.02 -33.81 4.32
C VAL A 16 -18.60 -33.23 4.41
N MET A 17 -18.35 -32.49 5.48
CA MET A 17 -16.99 -32.03 5.76
C MET A 17 -16.19 -33.10 6.49
N TYR A 18 -14.98 -33.34 6.04
CA TYR A 18 -14.04 -34.21 6.71
C TYR A 18 -12.68 -33.53 6.84
N TYR A 19 -11.99 -33.87 7.88
CA TYR A 19 -10.62 -33.43 8.12
C TYR A 19 -9.71 -34.66 8.16
N VAL A 20 -8.64 -34.60 7.37
CA VAL A 20 -7.59 -35.60 7.40
C VAL A 20 -6.36 -34.97 8.04
N LYS A 21 -5.98 -35.45 9.22
CA LYS A 21 -4.73 -35.05 9.84
C LYS A 21 -3.57 -35.51 8.95
N THR A 22 -2.70 -34.56 8.56
CA THR A 22 -1.51 -34.84 7.75
C THR A 22 -0.67 -35.97 8.39
N GLY A 23 -0.74 -37.13 7.84
CA GLY A 23 -0.03 -38.32 8.25
C GLY A 23 0.14 -39.24 7.05
N LYS A 24 1.04 -40.20 7.13
CA LYS A 24 1.53 -41.05 6.05
C LYS A 24 0.49 -41.88 5.28
N SER A 25 -0.80 -41.77 5.58
CA SER A 25 -1.86 -42.48 4.90
C SER A 25 -3.20 -41.74 5.00
N SER A 26 -3.35 -40.67 4.24
CA SER A 26 -4.70 -40.27 3.87
C SER A 26 -5.13 -41.23 2.76
N HIS A 27 -6.25 -41.88 2.92
CA HIS A 27 -6.86 -42.68 1.86
C HIS A 27 -8.00 -41.88 1.22
N PRO A 28 -7.69 -40.89 0.32
CA PRO A 28 -8.71 -40.11 -0.34
C PRO A 28 -9.62 -40.98 -1.19
N GLU A 29 -9.06 -42.07 -1.74
CA GLU A 29 -9.80 -43.07 -2.53
C GLU A 29 -10.99 -43.67 -1.79
N PHE A 30 -10.89 -43.84 -0.46
CA PHE A 30 -12.01 -44.34 0.35
C PHE A 30 -13.15 -43.30 0.38
N ILE A 31 -12.83 -42.04 0.55
CA ILE A 31 -13.81 -40.96 0.64
C ILE A 31 -14.47 -40.75 -0.73
N GLU A 32 -13.68 -40.74 -1.79
CA GLU A 32 -14.17 -40.51 -3.16
C GLU A 32 -14.92 -41.72 -3.73
N ASN A 33 -14.31 -42.89 -3.65
CA ASN A 33 -14.87 -44.09 -4.30
C ASN A 33 -15.93 -44.80 -3.47
N VAL A 34 -15.86 -44.75 -2.13
CA VAL A 34 -16.84 -45.45 -1.28
C VAL A 34 -17.97 -44.53 -0.85
N LEU A 35 -17.67 -43.28 -0.51
CA LEU A 35 -18.67 -42.30 -0.07
C LEU A 35 -19.19 -41.42 -1.21
N GLY A 36 -18.59 -41.49 -2.39
CA GLY A 36 -18.97 -40.67 -3.55
C GLY A 36 -18.77 -39.16 -3.31
N CYS A 37 -17.91 -38.79 -2.38
CA CYS A 37 -17.65 -37.42 -2.05
C CYS A 37 -16.57 -36.84 -2.97
N VAL A 38 -16.83 -35.71 -3.57
CA VAL A 38 -15.83 -34.98 -4.34
C VAL A 38 -14.94 -34.20 -3.37
N SER A 39 -13.62 -34.40 -3.48
CA SER A 39 -12.66 -33.61 -2.71
C SER A 39 -12.68 -32.15 -3.16
N GLN A 40 -12.88 -31.24 -2.22
CA GLN A 40 -12.83 -29.81 -2.50
C GLN A 40 -11.60 -29.20 -1.81
N ARG A 41 -10.94 -28.29 -2.49
CA ARG A 41 -9.82 -27.54 -1.92
C ARG A 41 -10.29 -26.56 -0.83
N THR A 42 -9.48 -26.41 0.18
CA THR A 42 -9.66 -25.37 1.18
C THR A 42 -9.28 -23.99 0.59
N ALA A 43 -9.70 -22.90 1.23
CA ALA A 43 -9.29 -21.55 0.84
C ALA A 43 -7.75 -21.37 0.83
N ALA A 44 -7.04 -22.01 1.76
CA ALA A 44 -5.58 -21.97 1.81
C ALA A 44 -4.94 -22.69 0.61
N GLU A 45 -5.48 -23.85 0.21
CA GLU A 45 -5.03 -24.58 -0.97
C GLU A 45 -5.37 -23.82 -2.26
N ASP A 46 -6.55 -23.21 -2.35
CA ASP A 46 -6.92 -22.36 -3.49
C ASP A 46 -5.95 -21.18 -3.65
N LYS A 47 -5.61 -20.50 -2.54
CA LYS A 47 -4.66 -19.38 -2.55
C LYS A 47 -3.27 -19.83 -3.02
N GLN A 48 -2.74 -20.91 -2.45
CA GLN A 48 -1.43 -21.42 -2.84
C GLN A 48 -1.41 -21.91 -4.29
N ALA A 49 -2.47 -22.60 -4.73
CA ALA A 49 -2.59 -23.06 -6.11
C ALA A 49 -2.67 -21.89 -7.09
N PHE A 50 -3.45 -20.85 -6.75
CA PHE A 50 -3.57 -19.64 -7.57
C PHE A 50 -2.24 -18.90 -7.69
N GLU A 51 -1.54 -18.68 -6.58
CA GLU A 51 -0.20 -18.08 -6.58
C GLU A 51 0.76 -18.87 -7.48
N SER A 52 0.78 -20.20 -7.33
CA SER A 52 1.64 -21.07 -8.14
C SER A 52 1.28 -21.02 -9.63
N VAL A 53 0.00 -20.99 -9.98
CA VAL A 53 -0.47 -20.87 -11.38
C VAL A 53 0.03 -19.58 -12.02
N VAL A 54 -0.08 -18.47 -11.32
CA VAL A 54 0.33 -17.16 -11.86
C VAL A 54 1.85 -17.05 -11.92
N LYS A 55 2.55 -17.32 -10.81
CA LYS A 55 4.00 -17.11 -10.73
C LYS A 55 4.81 -18.05 -11.60
N ASN A 56 4.46 -19.33 -11.64
CA ASN A 56 5.21 -20.32 -12.43
C ASN A 56 5.14 -20.05 -13.94
N ALA A 57 4.16 -19.31 -14.42
CA ALA A 57 4.04 -18.97 -15.83
C ALA A 57 5.14 -18.00 -16.31
N PHE A 58 5.80 -17.29 -15.38
CA PHE A 58 6.92 -16.39 -15.70
C PHE A 58 8.29 -17.07 -15.73
N GLY A 59 8.36 -18.37 -15.37
CA GLY A 59 9.61 -19.13 -15.36
C GLY A 59 10.58 -18.62 -14.29
N GLU A 60 11.75 -18.14 -14.68
CA GLU A 60 12.80 -17.68 -13.78
C GLU A 60 12.70 -16.17 -13.45
N ASP A 61 11.78 -15.43 -14.07
CA ASP A 61 11.62 -13.99 -13.86
C ASP A 61 10.73 -13.71 -12.64
N GLU A 62 11.29 -13.89 -11.44
CA GLU A 62 10.58 -13.71 -10.18
C GLU A 62 10.11 -12.26 -9.98
N GLU A 63 10.87 -11.27 -10.47
CA GLU A 63 10.51 -9.85 -10.29
C GLU A 63 9.25 -9.49 -11.09
N GLN A 64 9.17 -9.92 -12.35
CA GLN A 64 7.97 -9.72 -13.16
C GLN A 64 6.79 -10.55 -12.64
N ALA A 65 7.05 -11.76 -12.16
CA ALA A 65 6.03 -12.61 -11.56
C ALA A 65 5.39 -11.95 -10.34
N ASP A 66 6.21 -11.44 -9.41
CA ASP A 66 5.73 -10.77 -8.20
C ASP A 66 4.99 -9.47 -8.52
N ALA A 67 5.49 -8.67 -9.47
CA ALA A 67 4.85 -7.43 -9.88
C ALA A 67 3.48 -7.68 -10.54
N ALA A 68 3.39 -8.66 -11.43
CA ALA A 68 2.14 -9.06 -12.08
C ALA A 68 1.15 -9.66 -11.05
N PHE A 69 1.63 -10.53 -10.18
CA PHE A 69 0.80 -11.12 -9.14
C PHE A 69 0.24 -10.06 -8.20
N PHE A 70 1.03 -9.08 -7.80
CA PHE A 70 0.56 -7.96 -6.98
C PHE A 70 -0.53 -7.14 -7.68
N LYS A 71 -0.36 -6.81 -8.99
CA LYS A 71 -1.37 -6.09 -9.77
C LYS A 71 -2.68 -6.88 -9.82
N ILE A 72 -2.62 -8.18 -10.14
CA ILE A 72 -3.78 -9.08 -10.15
C ILE A 72 -4.47 -9.10 -8.78
N GLN A 73 -3.72 -9.28 -7.69
CA GLN A 73 -4.26 -9.30 -6.34
C GLN A 73 -4.94 -7.97 -5.95
N LYS A 74 -4.39 -6.84 -6.40
CA LYS A 74 -4.97 -5.53 -6.17
C LYS A 74 -6.32 -5.38 -6.86
N THR A 75 -6.45 -5.82 -8.12
CA THR A 75 -7.73 -5.79 -8.85
C THR A 75 -8.74 -6.75 -8.22
N ILE A 76 -8.32 -7.97 -7.82
CA ILE A 76 -9.19 -8.90 -7.08
C ILE A 76 -9.69 -8.26 -5.78
N SER A 77 -8.85 -7.56 -5.05
CA SER A 77 -9.24 -6.86 -3.81
C SER A 77 -10.33 -5.82 -4.08
N GLY A 78 -10.23 -5.06 -5.17
CA GLY A 78 -11.28 -4.12 -5.59
C GLY A 78 -12.59 -4.84 -5.90
N MET A 79 -12.54 -5.91 -6.69
CA MET A 79 -13.73 -6.71 -7.04
C MET A 79 -14.42 -7.31 -5.81
N VAL A 80 -13.64 -7.75 -4.82
CA VAL A 80 -14.20 -8.30 -3.57
C VAL A 80 -14.84 -7.19 -2.75
N ALA A 81 -14.17 -6.03 -2.62
CA ALA A 81 -14.70 -4.89 -1.87
C ALA A 81 -16.01 -4.35 -2.48
N GLU A 82 -16.07 -4.18 -3.80
CA GLU A 82 -17.30 -3.76 -4.50
C GLU A 82 -18.46 -4.75 -4.28
N ARG A 83 -18.14 -6.03 -4.17
CA ARG A 83 -19.15 -7.07 -3.98
C ARG A 83 -19.63 -7.16 -2.54
N GLU A 84 -18.77 -6.86 -1.56
CA GLU A 84 -19.13 -6.83 -0.14
C GLU A 84 -20.07 -5.68 0.22
N GLU A 85 -20.14 -4.62 -0.60
CA GLU A 85 -21.09 -3.54 -0.46
C GLU A 85 -22.55 -3.99 -0.73
N ASP A 86 -22.74 -5.09 -1.48
CA ASP A 86 -24.07 -5.66 -1.78
C ASP A 86 -24.13 -7.15 -1.35
N GLU A 87 -24.53 -7.37 -0.11
CA GLU A 87 -24.67 -8.70 0.49
C GLU A 87 -25.68 -9.62 -0.25
N SER A 88 -26.53 -9.07 -1.14
CA SER A 88 -27.52 -9.83 -1.89
C SER A 88 -26.91 -10.62 -3.05
N LEU A 89 -25.68 -10.29 -3.46
CA LEU A 89 -25.03 -10.88 -4.60
C LEU A 89 -24.12 -12.06 -4.21
N PRO A 90 -24.06 -13.12 -5.05
CA PRO A 90 -23.17 -14.24 -4.78
C PRO A 90 -21.70 -13.82 -4.83
N PRO A 91 -20.79 -14.53 -4.11
CA PRO A 91 -19.37 -14.26 -4.18
C PRO A 91 -18.83 -14.28 -5.61
N VAL A 92 -17.87 -13.42 -5.91
CA VAL A 92 -17.22 -13.41 -7.24
C VAL A 92 -16.43 -14.70 -7.43
N SER A 93 -16.74 -15.43 -8.48
CA SER A 93 -15.96 -16.61 -8.91
C SER A 93 -14.91 -16.18 -9.92
N LEU A 94 -13.66 -16.58 -9.71
CA LEU A 94 -12.60 -16.34 -10.68
C LEU A 94 -12.66 -17.40 -11.77
N THR A 95 -13.32 -17.10 -12.87
CA THR A 95 -13.32 -17.96 -14.05
C THR A 95 -12.02 -17.80 -14.85
N ALA A 96 -11.77 -18.70 -15.80
CA ALA A 96 -10.62 -18.58 -16.71
C ALA A 96 -10.66 -17.26 -17.51
N ASP A 97 -11.85 -16.85 -17.94
CA ASP A 97 -12.04 -15.58 -18.67
C ASP A 97 -11.76 -14.38 -17.77
N THR A 98 -12.29 -14.39 -16.53
CA THR A 98 -11.99 -13.35 -15.54
C THR A 98 -10.48 -13.24 -15.28
N LEU A 99 -9.79 -14.38 -15.15
CA LEU A 99 -8.34 -14.36 -14.96
C LEU A 99 -7.59 -13.84 -16.18
N ALA A 100 -8.06 -14.15 -17.38
CA ALA A 100 -7.46 -13.61 -18.61
C ALA A 100 -7.59 -12.07 -18.67
N ASP A 101 -8.75 -11.54 -18.29
CA ASP A 101 -8.97 -10.09 -18.20
C ASP A 101 -8.08 -9.44 -17.14
N LEU A 102 -7.99 -10.04 -15.96
CA LEU A 102 -7.10 -9.58 -14.88
C LEU A 102 -5.62 -9.57 -15.29
N ALA A 103 -5.19 -10.62 -16.00
CA ALA A 103 -3.82 -10.70 -16.49
C ALA A 103 -3.53 -9.69 -17.61
N ALA A 104 -4.54 -9.37 -18.44
CA ALA A 104 -4.44 -8.33 -19.45
C ALA A 104 -4.34 -6.93 -18.81
N GLU A 105 -5.17 -6.65 -17.81
CA GLU A 105 -5.13 -5.40 -17.05
C GLU A 105 -3.80 -5.22 -16.28
N ALA A 106 -3.24 -6.33 -15.79
CA ALA A 106 -1.92 -6.35 -15.16
C ALA A 106 -0.75 -6.18 -16.15
N GLU A 107 -1.03 -6.02 -17.45
CA GLU A 107 -0.05 -5.87 -18.53
C GLU A 107 0.87 -7.10 -18.70
N VAL A 108 0.36 -8.30 -18.35
CA VAL A 108 1.09 -9.55 -18.53
C VAL A 108 1.28 -9.86 -20.00
N PRO A 109 2.48 -10.24 -20.48
CA PRO A 109 2.73 -10.60 -21.87
C PRO A 109 1.81 -11.73 -22.35
N GLU A 110 1.41 -11.69 -23.62
CA GLU A 110 0.42 -12.63 -24.16
C GLU A 110 0.85 -14.10 -24.04
N SER A 111 2.12 -14.40 -24.27
CA SER A 111 2.67 -15.75 -24.12
C SER A 111 2.53 -16.28 -22.68
N VAL A 112 2.72 -15.41 -21.69
CA VAL A 112 2.57 -15.76 -20.29
C VAL A 112 1.09 -15.89 -19.91
N ARG A 113 0.21 -15.03 -20.44
CA ARG A 113 -1.25 -15.15 -20.25
C ARG A 113 -1.80 -16.48 -20.75
N GLU A 114 -1.36 -16.93 -21.92
CA GLU A 114 -1.73 -18.25 -22.43
C GLU A 114 -1.29 -19.37 -21.50
N GLN A 115 -0.08 -19.27 -20.95
CA GLN A 115 0.43 -20.26 -20.01
C GLN A 115 -0.32 -20.26 -18.69
N ILE A 116 -0.64 -19.08 -18.15
CA ILE A 116 -1.51 -18.92 -16.99
C ILE A 116 -2.87 -19.59 -17.27
N GLY A 117 -3.50 -19.30 -18.41
CA GLY A 117 -4.80 -19.87 -18.76
C GLY A 117 -4.79 -21.40 -18.85
N LYS A 118 -3.76 -21.99 -19.47
CA LYS A 118 -3.59 -23.46 -19.56
C LYS A 118 -3.39 -24.07 -18.17
N SER A 119 -2.53 -23.49 -17.36
CA SER A 119 -2.25 -23.96 -16.00
C SER A 119 -3.47 -23.81 -15.11
N TYR A 120 -4.21 -22.71 -15.24
CA TYR A 120 -5.43 -22.45 -14.50
C TYR A 120 -6.53 -23.48 -14.83
N ALA A 121 -6.76 -23.74 -16.11
CA ALA A 121 -7.72 -24.76 -16.55
C ALA A 121 -7.36 -26.15 -16.05
N HIS A 122 -6.08 -26.49 -15.99
CA HIS A 122 -5.60 -27.77 -15.44
C HIS A 122 -5.83 -27.87 -13.93
N VAL A 123 -5.60 -26.80 -13.17
CA VAL A 123 -5.67 -26.80 -11.71
C VAL A 123 -7.09 -26.62 -11.20
N PHE A 124 -7.85 -25.71 -11.78
CA PHE A 124 -9.18 -25.34 -11.30
C PHE A 124 -10.33 -25.96 -12.11
N GLY A 125 -10.11 -26.24 -13.38
CA GLY A 125 -11.08 -26.93 -14.25
C GLY A 125 -12.46 -26.28 -14.21
N GLU A 126 -13.48 -27.10 -13.93
CA GLU A 126 -14.87 -26.66 -13.83
C GLU A 126 -15.26 -26.05 -12.49
N MET A 127 -14.33 -26.03 -11.51
CA MET A 127 -14.57 -25.49 -10.16
C MET A 127 -13.67 -24.27 -9.88
N PRO A 128 -14.02 -23.11 -10.45
CA PRO A 128 -13.27 -21.89 -10.21
C PRO A 128 -13.34 -21.49 -8.72
N PRO A 129 -12.24 -21.01 -8.13
CA PRO A 129 -12.23 -20.55 -6.75
C PRO A 129 -13.02 -19.25 -6.62
N ALA A 130 -13.56 -19.00 -5.42
CA ALA A 130 -14.10 -17.70 -5.11
C ALA A 130 -12.95 -16.68 -4.91
N ALA A 131 -13.13 -15.45 -5.37
CA ALA A 131 -12.13 -14.39 -5.33
C ALA A 131 -11.57 -14.16 -3.92
N HIS A 132 -12.43 -14.16 -2.89
CA HIS A 132 -12.01 -13.98 -1.51
C HIS A 132 -11.13 -15.13 -0.98
N ASN A 133 -11.22 -16.34 -1.55
CA ASN A 133 -10.38 -17.48 -1.16
C ASN A 133 -8.92 -17.32 -1.62
N VAL A 134 -8.70 -16.64 -2.75
CA VAL A 134 -7.37 -16.48 -3.34
C VAL A 134 -6.74 -15.13 -3.01
N LEU A 135 -7.50 -14.22 -2.39
CA LEU A 135 -7.04 -12.89 -2.05
C LEU A 135 -5.97 -12.92 -0.95
N ASP A 136 -4.88 -12.22 -1.19
CA ASP A 136 -3.85 -11.96 -0.20
C ASP A 136 -3.89 -10.52 0.30
N ASN A 137 -4.72 -10.28 1.31
CA ASN A 137 -4.87 -8.96 1.91
C ASN A 137 -3.53 -8.37 2.40
N LYS A 138 -2.65 -9.21 2.98
CA LYS A 138 -1.34 -8.76 3.47
C LYS A 138 -0.46 -8.25 2.33
N LEU A 139 -0.41 -9.01 1.24
CA LEU A 139 0.35 -8.61 0.04
C LEU A 139 -0.17 -7.29 -0.53
N VAL A 140 -1.50 -7.15 -0.63
CA VAL A 140 -2.13 -5.92 -1.15
C VAL A 140 -1.86 -4.72 -0.24
N GLU A 141 -2.01 -4.87 1.07
CA GLU A 141 -1.74 -3.82 2.05
C GLU A 141 -0.26 -3.38 2.03
N GLU A 142 0.66 -4.35 2.07
CA GLU A 142 2.10 -4.07 2.03
C GLU A 142 2.53 -3.43 0.71
N GLY A 143 2.05 -3.94 -0.41
CA GLY A 143 2.37 -3.39 -1.72
C GLY A 143 1.82 -1.98 -1.90
N THR A 144 0.59 -1.72 -1.45
CA THR A 144 -0.02 -0.38 -1.49
C THR A 144 0.77 0.59 -0.62
N ARG A 145 1.19 0.17 0.57
CA ARG A 145 2.04 0.99 1.45
C ARG A 145 3.38 1.30 0.80
N ARG A 146 4.06 0.32 0.18
CA ARG A 146 5.33 0.53 -0.54
C ARG A 146 5.16 1.51 -1.69
N ALA A 147 4.13 1.35 -2.51
CA ALA A 147 3.84 2.25 -3.62
C ALA A 147 3.59 3.69 -3.14
N HIS A 148 2.83 3.86 -2.06
CA HIS A 148 2.58 5.18 -1.46
C HIS A 148 3.87 5.81 -0.92
N THR A 149 4.72 5.05 -0.24
CA THR A 149 6.01 5.54 0.25
C THR A 149 6.91 6.00 -0.89
N ALA A 150 7.03 5.18 -1.95
CA ALA A 150 7.82 5.54 -3.14
C ALA A 150 7.28 6.83 -3.81
N GLN A 151 5.96 6.99 -3.88
CA GLN A 151 5.35 8.20 -4.42
C GLN A 151 5.66 9.44 -3.56
N LEU A 152 5.65 9.30 -2.23
CA LEU A 152 6.03 10.38 -1.33
C LEU A 152 7.51 10.75 -1.48
N GLU A 153 8.39 9.77 -1.58
CA GLU A 153 9.83 9.98 -1.81
C GLU A 153 10.09 10.73 -3.12
N GLN A 154 9.39 10.35 -4.20
CA GLN A 154 9.48 11.08 -5.48
C GLN A 154 8.99 12.53 -5.36
N LYS A 155 7.88 12.76 -4.65
CA LYS A 155 7.39 14.12 -4.41
C LYS A 155 8.37 14.96 -3.58
N VAL A 156 8.97 14.36 -2.55
CA VAL A 156 9.99 15.03 -1.73
C VAL A 156 11.21 15.39 -2.58
N ALA A 157 11.70 14.47 -3.43
CA ALA A 157 12.81 14.74 -4.33
C ALA A 157 12.49 15.86 -5.34
N ALA A 158 11.30 15.84 -5.92
CA ALA A 158 10.85 16.90 -6.84
C ALA A 158 10.78 18.28 -6.16
N LEU A 159 10.19 18.34 -4.96
CA LEU A 159 10.13 19.59 -4.18
C LEU A 159 11.51 20.09 -3.75
N GLN A 160 12.43 19.20 -3.42
CA GLN A 160 13.83 19.57 -3.12
C GLN A 160 14.54 20.14 -4.33
N GLN A 161 14.32 19.57 -5.53
CA GLN A 161 14.86 20.13 -6.78
C GLN A 161 14.27 21.51 -7.08
N GLU A 162 12.97 21.67 -6.88
CA GLU A 162 12.30 22.96 -7.10
C GLU A 162 12.83 24.04 -6.14
N LEU A 163 12.98 23.71 -4.86
CA LEU A 163 13.58 24.61 -3.86
C LEU A 163 15.02 24.97 -4.22
N ALA A 164 15.82 24.01 -4.68
CA ALA A 164 17.20 24.26 -5.10
C ALA A 164 17.25 25.17 -6.35
N ALA A 165 16.34 24.96 -7.30
CA ALA A 165 16.23 25.80 -8.48
C ALA A 165 15.80 27.24 -8.13
N GLN A 166 14.84 27.41 -7.20
CA GLN A 166 14.43 28.73 -6.71
C GLN A 166 15.56 29.43 -5.94
N ALA A 167 16.34 28.69 -5.15
CA ALA A 167 17.49 29.23 -4.45
C ALA A 167 18.59 29.67 -5.42
N ALA A 168 18.86 28.88 -6.47
CA ALA A 168 19.82 29.24 -7.52
C ALA A 168 19.38 30.47 -8.33
N GLY A 169 18.08 30.54 -8.70
CA GLY A 169 17.53 31.71 -9.41
C GLY A 169 17.58 33.02 -8.58
N ARG A 170 17.40 32.88 -7.23
CA ARG A 170 17.59 34.05 -6.34
C ARG A 170 19.05 34.47 -6.22
N ALA A 171 19.99 33.53 -6.29
CA ALA A 171 21.41 33.87 -6.27
C ALA A 171 21.88 34.58 -7.55
N GLU A 172 21.24 34.33 -8.71
CA GLU A 172 21.54 35.02 -9.97
C GLU A 172 20.91 36.41 -10.08
N GLU A 173 19.78 36.65 -9.40
CA GLU A 173 19.15 37.99 -9.37
C GLU A 173 19.81 38.94 -8.37
N ASP A 174 20.58 38.45 -7.40
CA ASP A 174 21.21 39.27 -6.37
C ASP A 174 22.67 39.71 -6.69
N ASP A 175 23.20 39.27 -7.84
CA ASP A 175 24.56 39.66 -8.27
C ASP A 175 24.60 41.02 -8.99
N SER A 176 23.50 41.76 -9.06
CA SER A 176 23.42 43.11 -9.68
C SER A 176 23.16 44.26 -8.71
N ALA A 177 23.12 44.02 -7.40
CA ALA A 177 23.05 45.06 -6.41
C ALA A 177 24.45 45.46 -5.91
N PRO A 178 24.93 46.68 -6.14
CA PRO A 178 26.18 47.12 -5.54
C PRO A 178 25.99 47.14 -4.01
N TRP A 179 26.69 46.27 -3.31
CA TRP A 179 26.79 46.31 -1.85
C TRP A 179 27.33 47.66 -1.39
N ALA A 180 26.43 48.55 -1.05
CA ALA A 180 26.80 49.69 -0.28
C ALA A 180 27.29 49.22 1.08
N GLU A 181 28.56 49.40 1.33
CA GLU A 181 29.17 49.25 2.65
C GLU A 181 28.31 50.02 3.67
N ASP A 182 28.02 49.38 4.83
CA ASP A 182 27.46 50.02 6.03
C ASP A 182 25.94 50.33 6.09
N VAL A 183 25.08 49.54 5.50
CA VAL A 183 23.69 49.60 5.96
C VAL A 183 23.39 48.33 6.74
N ALA A 184 23.28 48.47 8.07
CA ALA A 184 22.89 47.38 8.98
C ALA A 184 21.57 46.76 8.48
N ALA A 185 21.63 45.45 8.14
CA ALA A 185 20.45 44.72 7.65
C ALA A 185 19.32 44.87 8.70
N PRO A 186 18.09 45.15 8.28
CA PRO A 186 16.97 45.28 9.20
C PRO A 186 16.72 43.94 9.92
N ILE A 187 16.62 44.00 11.25
CA ILE A 187 16.24 42.82 12.04
C ILE A 187 14.71 42.74 12.00
N GLU A 188 14.17 41.74 11.33
CA GLU A 188 12.74 41.45 11.36
C GLU A 188 12.40 40.58 12.55
N LEU A 189 11.47 41.04 13.38
CA LEU A 189 10.94 40.29 14.51
C LEU A 189 9.46 40.03 14.29
N ARG A 190 9.06 38.78 14.35
CA ARG A 190 7.66 38.36 14.35
C ARG A 190 7.19 38.09 15.76
N VAL A 191 6.35 38.95 16.28
CA VAL A 191 5.75 38.84 17.61
C VAL A 191 4.22 38.95 17.50
N PRO A 192 3.47 38.35 18.45
CA PRO A 192 2.04 38.53 18.53
C PRO A 192 1.67 40.01 18.66
N GLU A 193 0.55 40.43 18.09
CA GLU A 193 0.11 41.81 18.06
C GLU A 193 -0.05 42.40 19.48
N SER A 194 -0.52 41.58 20.43
CA SER A 194 -0.63 41.94 21.85
C SER A 194 0.69 42.24 22.57
N LYS A 195 1.83 41.82 22.00
CA LYS A 195 3.17 42.09 22.53
C LYS A 195 3.92 43.20 21.80
N ALA A 196 3.52 43.51 20.57
CA ALA A 196 4.17 44.52 19.76
C ALA A 196 4.19 45.88 20.45
N GLU A 197 3.10 46.26 21.14
CA GLU A 197 2.99 47.52 21.92
C GLU A 197 3.87 47.56 23.19
N ARG A 198 4.31 46.42 23.67
CA ARG A 198 5.15 46.30 24.89
C ARG A 198 6.65 46.29 24.58
N ILE A 199 7.02 46.22 23.29
CA ILE A 199 8.42 46.27 22.86
C ILE A 199 8.92 47.70 22.88
N HIS A 200 10.02 47.94 23.56
CA HIS A 200 10.65 49.25 23.65
C HIS A 200 12.16 49.21 23.50
N THR A 201 12.76 50.33 23.12
CA THR A 201 14.21 50.44 23.05
C THR A 201 14.76 50.95 24.36
N GLY A 202 15.85 50.39 24.83
CA GLY A 202 16.53 50.79 26.09
C GLY A 202 18.04 50.67 25.98
N MET A 203 18.77 51.25 26.92
CA MET A 203 20.23 51.13 27.03
C MET A 203 20.55 50.05 28.08
N VAL A 204 21.26 49.01 27.68
CA VAL A 204 21.72 47.96 28.57
C VAL A 204 23.24 47.86 28.41
N GLY A 205 23.99 48.08 29.51
CA GLY A 205 25.46 48.03 29.46
C GLY A 205 26.12 49.01 28.50
N GLY A 206 25.46 50.15 28.21
CA GLY A 206 25.98 51.17 27.27
C GLY A 206 25.63 50.89 25.79
N GLN A 207 24.95 49.83 25.50
CA GLN A 207 24.49 49.49 24.13
C GLN A 207 22.97 49.69 23.99
N LYS A 208 22.55 50.16 22.81
CA LYS A 208 21.13 50.32 22.46
C LYS A 208 20.52 48.95 22.16
N CYS A 209 19.58 48.55 22.98
CA CYS A 209 18.93 47.23 22.90
C CYS A 209 17.44 47.37 22.61
N LEU A 210 16.89 46.37 21.94
CA LEU A 210 15.45 46.15 21.83
C LEU A 210 15.04 45.23 22.98
N LEU A 211 14.14 45.68 23.83
CA LEU A 211 13.66 44.95 25.00
C LEU A 211 12.27 44.36 24.69
N ILE A 212 12.18 43.05 24.76
CA ILE A 212 10.96 42.32 24.57
C ILE A 212 10.57 41.67 25.90
N PRO A 213 9.50 42.14 26.56
CA PRO A 213 9.08 41.55 27.82
C PRO A 213 8.51 40.14 27.61
N LEU A 214 8.95 39.18 28.37
CA LEU A 214 8.45 37.83 28.39
C LEU A 214 7.59 37.64 29.64
N ASP A 215 6.48 36.96 29.48
CA ASP A 215 5.58 36.62 30.59
C ASP A 215 6.02 35.27 31.20
N GLU A 216 5.56 34.98 32.42
CA GLU A 216 5.93 33.78 33.17
C GLU A 216 5.57 32.50 32.37
N GLY A 217 6.58 31.67 32.06
CA GLY A 217 6.40 30.45 31.26
C GLY A 217 6.64 30.60 29.76
N GLU A 218 7.01 31.78 29.29
CA GLU A 218 7.39 31.96 27.88
C GLU A 218 8.88 31.73 27.65
N SER A 219 9.21 31.16 26.50
CA SER A 219 10.60 30.99 26.05
C SER A 219 10.88 31.78 24.78
N ALA A 220 12.10 32.22 24.56
CA ALA A 220 12.52 32.85 23.32
C ALA A 220 13.24 31.85 22.42
N ARG A 221 12.91 31.84 21.12
CA ARG A 221 13.64 31.07 20.11
C ARG A 221 14.38 32.04 19.19
N ILE A 222 15.68 31.92 19.11
CA ILE A 222 16.52 32.68 18.19
C ILE A 222 17.17 31.73 17.21
N ASN A 223 16.93 31.95 15.93
CA ASN A 223 17.43 31.07 14.84
C ASN A 223 17.08 29.58 15.07
N GLY A 224 15.86 29.32 15.57
CA GLY A 224 15.36 27.96 15.80
C GLY A 224 15.88 27.28 17.09
N LYS A 225 16.78 27.93 17.84
CA LYS A 225 17.27 27.41 19.11
C LYS A 225 16.56 28.09 20.29
N GLU A 226 16.09 27.30 21.23
CA GLU A 226 15.48 27.77 22.44
C GLU A 226 16.58 28.41 23.31
N THR A 227 16.38 29.66 23.74
CA THR A 227 17.32 30.38 24.57
C THR A 227 16.84 30.28 25.99
N PRO A 228 17.64 29.67 26.92
CA PRO A 228 17.32 29.68 28.35
C PRO A 228 17.41 31.12 28.87
N LEU A 229 16.39 31.51 29.62
CA LEU A 229 16.28 32.81 30.27
C LEU A 229 16.61 32.68 31.73
#